data_29bca2c60e4a950476a987a348fb347f
#
_entry.id   29bca2c60e4a950476a987a348fb347f
#
_cell.length_a   1.000
_cell.length_b   1.000
_cell.length_c   1.000
_cell.angle_alpha   90.00
_cell.angle_beta   90.00
_cell.angle_gamma   90.00
#
_symmetry.space_group_name_H-M   'P 1'
#
loop_
_entity.id
_entity.type
_entity.pdbx_description
1 polymer ?
#
loop_
_entity_poly.entity_id
_entity_poly.type
_entity_poly.pdbx_seq_one_letter_code
_entity_poly.pdbx_strand_id
1 'polypeptide(L)'
;MNRNVYLNIVATILLFCVLIIGLALIYSVDLMRKRTEQVSEQLNAIQSKLNNLEKKSDEYPIAPSQIPSKQDQKTEPVAKIANLQYYDPNAESGGRLISAVSSETKNMNSLVNNEAFVSAIWDYATDSLTDRNLEHVEIFEPKLAESWSLSDDKTTYTVKLRKGVLWHDFTDPVSGKKWSDIEVTAHDFKFYVDVIKDETTDCAPTRTYLQDMEKIEVVSDYEFKVSWSKKYFLSESITLGLSPLPRHLYHAYEGPFDGKKFNDDHERNRMIVGCGPYCFDRWEKGQRVVLKRWDKYYGKKYGVMPPIENVVFEIIQHPNTQFQSLLSGTIDRMGLTPEQWKSRTNIPEFDEKTGKLVKMKYPSRSYSYIGYNFKNPLFQDKKVRQALSHLVDREKLLKEVYYGLGRIISGPSFIDTPYYDKSIAPYP
;
A
#
# COMPACT_ATOMS: atom_id res chain seq x y z
N MET A 1 12.64 -45.19 -63.95
CA MET A 1 11.39 -45.34 -63.20
C MET A 1 10.35 -44.48 -63.91
N ASN A 2 9.20 -45.04 -64.28
CA ASN A 2 8.21 -44.36 -65.13
C ASN A 2 7.56 -43.23 -64.33
N ARG A 3 7.52 -42.01 -64.89
CA ARG A 3 7.01 -40.76 -64.21
C ARG A 3 5.65 -40.95 -63.54
N ASN A 4 4.79 -41.77 -64.11
CA ASN A 4 3.48 -42.12 -63.56
C ASN A 4 3.52 -42.98 -62.31
N VAL A 5 4.53 -43.85 -62.17
CA VAL A 5 4.73 -44.65 -60.96
C VAL A 5 5.20 -43.79 -59.77
N TYR A 6 6.11 -42.83 -60.07
CA TYR A 6 6.57 -41.86 -59.06
C TYR A 6 5.43 -40.97 -58.54
N LEU A 7 4.61 -40.41 -59.45
CA LEU A 7 3.42 -39.61 -59.13
C LEU A 7 2.39 -40.35 -58.25
N ASN A 8 2.15 -41.62 -58.56
CA ASN A 8 1.25 -42.47 -57.77
C ASN A 8 1.79 -42.77 -56.38
N ILE A 9 3.08 -43.00 -56.21
CA ILE A 9 3.70 -43.20 -54.90
C ILE A 9 3.63 -41.94 -54.09
N VAL A 10 3.92 -40.76 -54.63
CA VAL A 10 3.83 -39.46 -53.94
C VAL A 10 2.40 -39.15 -53.55
N ALA A 11 1.42 -39.41 -54.40
CA ALA A 11 0.01 -39.23 -54.11
C ALA A 11 -0.49 -40.14 -52.99
N THR A 12 -0.02 -41.39 -52.96
CA THR A 12 -0.36 -42.34 -51.90
C THR A 12 0.24 -41.94 -50.56
N ILE A 13 1.48 -41.47 -50.54
CA ILE A 13 2.12 -40.96 -49.31
C ILE A 13 1.40 -39.71 -48.79
N LEU A 14 1.03 -38.75 -49.68
CA LEU A 14 0.28 -37.57 -49.30
C LEU A 14 -1.12 -37.92 -48.69
N LEU A 15 -1.81 -38.88 -49.30
CA LEU A 15 -3.09 -39.36 -48.83
C LEU A 15 -2.98 -39.99 -47.44
N PHE A 16 -1.92 -40.77 -47.21
CA PHE A 16 -1.64 -41.37 -45.90
C PHE A 16 -1.29 -40.36 -44.84
N CYS A 17 -0.50 -39.33 -45.19
CA CYS A 17 -0.21 -38.19 -44.28
C CYS A 17 -1.48 -37.38 -43.90
N VAL A 18 -2.35 -37.12 -44.87
CA VAL A 18 -3.64 -36.43 -44.61
C VAL A 18 -4.52 -37.28 -43.68
N LEU A 19 -4.52 -38.60 -43.86
CA LEU A 19 -5.31 -39.50 -43.01
C LEU A 19 -4.78 -39.55 -41.56
N ILE A 20 -3.46 -39.58 -41.38
CA ILE A 20 -2.81 -39.51 -40.05
C ILE A 20 -3.11 -38.16 -39.37
N ILE A 21 -3.01 -37.04 -40.09
CA ILE A 21 -3.33 -35.72 -39.55
C ILE A 21 -4.82 -35.64 -39.18
N GLY A 22 -5.70 -36.21 -39.98
CA GLY A 22 -7.13 -36.27 -39.71
C GLY A 22 -7.43 -37.06 -38.43
N LEU A 23 -6.81 -38.23 -38.25
CA LEU A 23 -6.96 -39.06 -37.03
C LEU A 23 -6.37 -38.37 -35.79
N ALA A 24 -5.24 -37.70 -35.92
CA ALA A 24 -4.65 -36.90 -34.83
C ALA A 24 -5.54 -35.70 -34.41
N LEU A 25 -6.18 -35.05 -35.37
CA LEU A 25 -7.17 -33.99 -35.11
C LEU A 25 -8.41 -34.52 -34.39
N ILE A 26 -8.98 -35.67 -34.84
CA ILE A 26 -10.13 -36.31 -34.20
C ILE A 26 -9.78 -36.67 -32.76
N TYR A 27 -8.62 -37.27 -32.52
CA TYR A 27 -8.15 -37.62 -31.20
C TYR A 27 -7.96 -36.41 -30.29
N SER A 28 -7.39 -35.31 -30.81
CA SER A 28 -7.21 -34.07 -30.06
C SER A 28 -8.56 -33.41 -29.71
N VAL A 29 -9.53 -33.47 -30.60
CA VAL A 29 -10.89 -32.96 -30.36
C VAL A 29 -11.60 -33.77 -29.28
N ASP A 30 -11.50 -35.12 -29.32
CA ASP A 30 -12.09 -36.01 -28.29
C ASP A 30 -11.42 -35.79 -26.91
N LEU A 31 -10.11 -35.60 -26.89
CA LEU A 31 -9.37 -35.26 -25.66
C LEU A 31 -9.79 -33.91 -25.08
N MET A 32 -9.97 -32.88 -25.93
CA MET A 32 -10.48 -31.59 -25.53
C MET A 32 -11.92 -31.66 -25.00
N ARG A 33 -12.76 -32.45 -25.67
CA ARG A 33 -14.14 -32.68 -25.21
C ARG A 33 -14.18 -33.30 -23.83
N LYS A 34 -13.42 -34.36 -23.57
CA LYS A 34 -13.32 -35.01 -22.24
C LYS A 34 -12.83 -34.04 -21.15
N ARG A 35 -11.83 -33.22 -21.47
CA ARG A 35 -11.36 -32.17 -20.55
C ARG A 35 -12.43 -31.11 -20.27
N THR A 36 -13.19 -30.71 -21.28
CA THR A 36 -14.28 -29.74 -21.12
C THR A 36 -15.40 -30.29 -20.26
N GLU A 37 -15.74 -31.59 -20.41
CA GLU A 37 -16.72 -32.27 -19.56
C GLU A 37 -16.24 -32.35 -18.10
N GLN A 38 -14.98 -32.70 -17.84
CA GLN A 38 -14.39 -32.68 -16.50
C GLN A 38 -14.38 -31.29 -15.86
N VAL A 39 -14.04 -30.25 -16.61
CA VAL A 39 -14.07 -28.87 -16.12
C VAL A 39 -15.50 -28.43 -15.82
N SER A 40 -16.47 -28.85 -16.63
CA SER A 40 -17.89 -28.57 -16.38
C SER A 40 -18.39 -29.22 -15.10
N GLU A 41 -18.02 -30.48 -14.85
CA GLU A 41 -18.37 -31.18 -13.60
C GLU A 41 -17.73 -30.51 -12.38
N GLN A 42 -16.47 -30.07 -12.47
CA GLN A 42 -15.81 -29.32 -11.40
C GLN A 42 -16.46 -27.97 -11.14
N LEU A 43 -16.88 -27.27 -12.20
CA LEU A 43 -17.63 -26.02 -12.10
C LEU A 43 -18.98 -26.19 -11.38
N ASN A 44 -19.70 -27.24 -11.71
CA ASN A 44 -20.98 -27.56 -11.07
C ASN A 44 -20.78 -27.92 -9.58
N ALA A 45 -19.71 -28.64 -9.26
CA ALA A 45 -19.34 -28.96 -7.88
C ALA A 45 -18.95 -27.71 -7.07
N ILE A 46 -18.25 -26.76 -7.69
CA ILE A 46 -17.90 -25.47 -7.09
C ILE A 46 -19.16 -24.63 -6.89
N GLN A 47 -20.05 -24.58 -7.87
CA GLN A 47 -21.32 -23.84 -7.78
C GLN A 47 -22.21 -24.38 -6.65
N SER A 48 -22.27 -25.71 -6.48
CA SER A 48 -23.01 -26.31 -5.37
C SER A 48 -22.38 -25.99 -4.00
N LYS A 49 -21.06 -25.93 -3.91
CA LYS A 49 -20.34 -25.50 -2.70
C LYS A 49 -20.54 -24.02 -2.40
N LEU A 50 -20.57 -23.15 -3.41
CA LEU A 50 -20.87 -21.73 -3.26
C LEU A 50 -22.30 -21.52 -2.73
N ASN A 51 -23.29 -22.21 -3.31
CA ASN A 51 -24.66 -22.13 -2.86
C ASN A 51 -24.85 -22.65 -1.41
N ASN A 52 -24.03 -23.63 -1.00
CA ASN A 52 -23.99 -24.12 0.38
C ASN A 52 -23.27 -23.16 1.34
N LEU A 53 -22.29 -22.38 0.85
CA LEU A 53 -21.61 -21.33 1.62
C LEU A 53 -22.51 -20.10 1.80
N GLU A 54 -23.28 -19.72 0.78
CA GLU A 54 -24.29 -18.66 0.89
C GLU A 54 -25.37 -19.01 1.92
N LYS A 55 -25.84 -20.27 1.96
CA LYS A 55 -26.77 -20.74 3.01
C LYS A 55 -26.14 -20.79 4.40
N LYS A 56 -24.82 -21.00 4.52
CA LYS A 56 -24.10 -21.00 5.81
C LYS A 56 -23.69 -19.60 6.26
N SER A 57 -23.60 -18.61 5.38
CA SER A 57 -23.32 -17.23 5.78
C SER A 57 -24.44 -16.59 6.59
N ASP A 58 -25.66 -17.11 6.48
CA ASP A 58 -26.79 -16.68 7.31
C ASP A 58 -26.78 -17.33 8.71
N GLU A 59 -25.98 -18.38 8.94
CA GLU A 59 -25.90 -19.12 10.21
C GLU A 59 -24.67 -18.77 11.07
N TYR A 60 -23.67 -18.08 10.55
CA TYR A 60 -22.55 -17.63 11.38
C TYR A 60 -22.71 -16.16 11.75
N PRO A 61 -23.02 -15.87 13.03
CA PRO A 61 -22.80 -14.52 13.52
C PRO A 61 -21.31 -14.25 13.42
N ILE A 62 -20.95 -13.22 12.62
CA ILE A 62 -19.62 -12.62 12.67
C ILE A 62 -19.36 -12.35 14.15
N ALA A 63 -18.39 -13.07 14.71
CA ALA A 63 -17.98 -12.82 16.08
C ALA A 63 -17.63 -11.32 16.15
N PRO A 64 -18.27 -10.54 16.99
CA PRO A 64 -17.90 -9.15 17.15
C PRO A 64 -16.44 -9.16 17.59
N SER A 65 -15.59 -8.44 16.85
CA SER A 65 -14.32 -7.99 17.40
C SER A 65 -14.63 -7.52 18.81
N GLN A 66 -13.94 -8.06 19.81
CA GLN A 66 -14.19 -7.69 21.20
C GLN A 66 -13.89 -6.20 21.33
N ILE A 67 -14.94 -5.41 21.15
CA ILE A 67 -14.99 -4.04 21.65
C ILE A 67 -14.89 -4.21 23.17
N PRO A 68 -13.91 -3.61 23.85
CA PRO A 68 -13.87 -3.66 25.29
C PRO A 68 -15.22 -3.17 25.82
N SER A 69 -15.95 -4.04 26.49
CA SER A 69 -17.21 -3.71 27.16
C SER A 69 -16.97 -2.55 28.10
N LYS A 70 -17.95 -1.63 28.13
CA LYS A 70 -18.07 -0.54 29.12
C LYS A 70 -17.49 -0.96 30.45
N GLN A 71 -16.27 -0.55 30.77
CA GLN A 71 -15.77 -0.50 32.12
C GLN A 71 -15.96 0.92 32.63
N ASP A 72 -16.46 0.97 33.84
CA ASP A 72 -16.86 2.13 34.60
C ASP A 72 -15.88 3.31 34.48
N GLN A 73 -16.42 4.43 34.06
CA GLN A 73 -15.79 5.73 34.13
C GLN A 73 -15.56 6.12 35.59
N LYS A 74 -14.30 6.13 36.02
CA LYS A 74 -13.76 7.11 36.98
C LYS A 74 -12.24 7.00 37.04
N THR A 75 -11.59 7.63 36.12
CA THR A 75 -10.27 8.27 36.05
C THR A 75 -10.09 8.62 34.61
N GLU A 76 -9.86 9.89 34.26
CA GLU A 76 -9.51 10.28 32.89
C GLU A 76 -8.27 9.48 32.51
N PRO A 77 -8.33 8.57 31.53
CA PRO A 77 -7.15 7.88 31.09
C PRO A 77 -6.26 8.91 30.41
N VAL A 78 -5.02 9.00 30.85
CA VAL A 78 -3.97 9.69 30.10
C VAL A 78 -4.10 9.21 28.65
N ALA A 79 -4.40 10.14 27.74
CA ALA A 79 -4.69 9.81 26.36
C ALA A 79 -3.52 9.01 25.78
N LYS A 80 -3.75 7.73 25.50
CA LYS A 80 -2.73 6.85 24.92
C LYS A 80 -2.32 7.41 23.54
N ILE A 81 -1.07 7.19 23.17
CA ILE A 81 -0.57 7.42 21.82
C ILE A 81 -0.10 6.09 21.23
N ALA A 82 -0.27 5.94 19.91
CA ALA A 82 0.06 4.71 19.21
C ALA A 82 1.52 4.30 19.40
N ASN A 83 1.72 3.00 19.60
CA ASN A 83 3.04 2.34 19.60
C ASN A 83 4.07 2.91 20.58
N LEU A 84 3.62 3.53 21.69
CA LEU A 84 4.48 4.15 22.71
C LEU A 84 5.54 3.18 23.26
N GLN A 85 5.21 1.91 23.38
CA GLN A 85 6.11 0.87 23.90
C GLN A 85 7.37 0.64 23.07
N TYR A 86 7.42 1.11 21.84
CA TYR A 86 8.59 1.00 20.95
C TYR A 86 9.50 2.21 20.99
N TYR A 87 9.16 3.23 21.78
CA TYR A 87 10.02 4.39 21.96
C TYR A 87 10.94 4.19 23.17
N ASP A 88 12.24 4.25 22.91
CA ASP A 88 13.25 4.20 23.98
C ASP A 88 13.54 5.64 24.45
N PRO A 89 13.14 5.99 25.69
CA PRO A 89 13.40 7.33 26.22
C PRO A 89 14.90 7.62 26.46
N ASN A 90 15.74 6.58 26.48
CA ASN A 90 17.19 6.69 26.69
C ASN A 90 17.97 6.70 25.36
N ALA A 91 17.29 6.63 24.21
CA ALA A 91 17.98 6.68 22.92
C ALA A 91 18.76 8.00 22.76
N GLU A 92 20.00 7.89 22.34
CA GLU A 92 20.83 9.06 22.04
C GLU A 92 20.18 9.89 20.92
N SER A 93 20.04 11.21 21.18
CA SER A 93 19.41 12.12 20.26
C SER A 93 20.44 12.82 19.38
N GLY A 94 20.16 12.91 18.08
CA GLY A 94 21.00 13.60 17.10
C GLY A 94 21.26 12.78 15.84
N GLY A 95 22.28 13.17 15.10
CA GLY A 95 22.76 12.44 13.94
C GLY A 95 21.79 12.41 12.75
N ARG A 96 22.05 11.48 11.84
CA ARG A 96 21.27 11.31 10.62
C ARG A 96 21.13 9.85 10.28
N LEU A 97 20.03 9.51 9.58
CA LEU A 97 19.80 8.20 8.96
C LEU A 97 19.74 8.38 7.44
N ILE A 98 20.70 7.81 6.72
CA ILE A 98 20.78 7.89 5.27
C ILE A 98 20.29 6.58 4.66
N SER A 99 19.19 6.65 3.92
CA SER A 99 18.62 5.50 3.20
C SER A 99 18.80 5.67 1.70
N ALA A 100 19.29 4.64 1.00
CA ALA A 100 19.33 4.64 -0.45
C ALA A 100 17.95 4.37 -1.06
N VAL A 101 17.62 5.08 -2.14
CA VAL A 101 16.42 4.87 -2.97
C VAL A 101 16.81 4.77 -4.45
N SER A 102 16.09 3.94 -5.22
CA SER A 102 16.48 3.61 -6.59
C SER A 102 15.98 4.60 -7.65
N SER A 103 14.99 5.40 -7.31
CA SER A 103 14.34 6.29 -8.28
C SER A 103 14.07 7.66 -7.68
N GLU A 104 14.14 8.66 -8.54
CA GLU A 104 13.64 9.99 -8.25
C GLU A 104 12.13 10.07 -8.49
N THR A 105 11.49 11.00 -7.85
CA THR A 105 10.06 11.29 -8.04
C THR A 105 9.83 12.53 -8.89
N LYS A 106 8.61 12.64 -9.45
CA LYS A 106 8.19 13.80 -10.23
C LYS A 106 7.76 14.98 -9.35
N ASN A 107 7.09 14.68 -8.24
CA ASN A 107 6.63 15.64 -7.23
C ASN A 107 6.47 14.95 -5.88
N MET A 108 6.22 15.72 -4.83
CA MET A 108 6.10 15.26 -3.45
C MET A 108 4.65 15.16 -2.94
N ASN A 109 3.65 15.42 -3.77
CA ASN A 109 2.25 15.34 -3.36
C ASN A 109 1.71 13.92 -3.51
N SER A 110 1.51 13.23 -2.41
CA SER A 110 1.07 11.83 -2.37
C SER A 110 -0.36 11.58 -2.91
N LEU A 111 -1.18 12.62 -3.08
CA LEU A 111 -2.51 12.47 -3.67
C LEU A 111 -2.46 12.36 -5.20
N VAL A 112 -1.58 13.12 -5.84
CA VAL A 112 -1.43 13.11 -7.31
C VAL A 112 -0.21 12.31 -7.79
N ASN A 113 0.54 11.74 -6.85
CA ASN A 113 1.68 10.88 -7.12
C ASN A 113 1.65 9.65 -6.21
N ASN A 114 1.32 8.50 -6.77
CA ASN A 114 1.19 7.22 -6.07
C ASN A 114 2.51 6.41 -6.00
N GLU A 115 3.65 7.03 -6.21
CA GLU A 115 4.94 6.37 -6.08
C GLU A 115 5.20 5.97 -4.62
N ALA A 116 5.63 4.73 -4.39
CA ALA A 116 5.91 4.23 -3.05
C ALA A 116 6.96 5.06 -2.29
N PHE A 117 7.89 5.67 -3.02
CA PHE A 117 8.89 6.57 -2.44
C PHE A 117 8.25 7.83 -1.84
N VAL A 118 7.31 8.45 -2.54
CA VAL A 118 6.58 9.64 -2.05
C VAL A 118 5.76 9.28 -0.81
N SER A 119 5.03 8.15 -0.86
CA SER A 119 4.27 7.66 0.30
C SER A 119 5.17 7.44 1.52
N ALA A 120 6.36 6.82 1.31
CA ALA A 120 7.31 6.61 2.40
C ALA A 120 7.82 7.90 3.03
N ILE A 121 8.00 8.98 2.25
CA ILE A 121 8.38 10.29 2.80
C ILE A 121 7.22 10.91 3.59
N TRP A 122 5.99 10.79 3.06
CA TRP A 122 4.78 11.28 3.73
C TRP A 122 4.56 10.62 5.09
N ASP A 123 4.87 9.33 5.23
CA ASP A 123 4.77 8.58 6.49
C ASP A 123 5.68 9.16 7.61
N TYR A 124 6.80 9.80 7.25
CA TYR A 124 7.62 10.52 8.21
C TYR A 124 7.07 11.92 8.54
N ALA A 125 6.44 12.56 7.58
CA ALA A 125 6.05 13.96 7.68
C ALA A 125 4.60 14.18 8.14
N THR A 126 3.74 13.18 8.01
CA THR A 126 2.30 13.35 8.26
C THR A 126 1.78 12.22 9.14
N ASP A 127 0.99 12.56 10.13
CA ASP A 127 0.24 11.60 10.93
C ASP A 127 -1.17 11.42 10.39
N SER A 128 -1.75 10.24 10.61
CA SER A 128 -3.16 9.92 10.39
C SER A 128 -3.96 9.99 11.70
N LEU A 129 -5.27 9.79 11.64
CA LEU A 129 -6.12 9.73 12.82
C LEU A 129 -5.64 8.69 13.83
N THR A 130 -5.25 7.51 13.32
CA THR A 130 -4.76 6.39 14.13
C THR A 130 -3.56 5.74 13.46
N ASP A 131 -2.85 4.91 14.19
CA ASP A 131 -1.88 3.98 13.65
C ASP A 131 -2.34 2.54 13.92
N ARG A 132 -1.71 1.59 13.25
CA ARG A 132 -1.91 0.17 13.55
C ARG A 132 -0.97 -0.25 14.66
N ASN A 133 -1.48 -1.05 15.60
CA ASN A 133 -0.60 -1.76 16.52
C ASN A 133 0.39 -2.61 15.71
N LEU A 134 1.67 -2.56 16.03
CA LEU A 134 2.72 -3.25 15.26
C LEU A 134 2.66 -4.77 15.40
N GLU A 135 2.16 -5.28 16.52
CA GLU A 135 2.00 -6.72 16.78
C GLU A 135 0.63 -7.23 16.32
N HIS A 136 -0.41 -6.39 16.47
CA HIS A 136 -1.81 -6.69 16.18
C HIS A 136 -2.38 -5.70 15.16
N VAL A 137 -2.09 -5.94 13.89
CA VAL A 137 -2.41 -5.02 12.79
C VAL A 137 -3.91 -4.76 12.60
N GLU A 138 -4.76 -5.57 13.19
CA GLU A 138 -6.22 -5.38 13.24
C GLU A 138 -6.65 -4.32 14.26
N ILE A 139 -5.78 -3.96 15.22
CA ILE A 139 -6.06 -2.99 16.27
C ILE A 139 -5.59 -1.59 15.84
N PHE A 140 -6.49 -0.61 15.98
CA PHE A 140 -6.17 0.80 15.79
C PHE A 140 -5.79 1.46 17.10
N GLU A 141 -4.72 2.23 17.08
CA GLU A 141 -4.24 3.00 18.23
C GLU A 141 -4.30 4.51 17.94
N PRO A 142 -4.64 5.36 18.90
CA PRO A 142 -4.86 6.78 18.68
C PRO A 142 -3.57 7.52 18.32
N LYS A 143 -3.65 8.36 17.27
CA LYS A 143 -2.64 9.34 16.88
C LYS A 143 -3.23 10.74 16.91
N LEU A 144 -3.67 11.30 15.76
CA LEU A 144 -4.37 12.59 15.71
C LEU A 144 -5.77 12.51 16.35
N ALA A 145 -6.43 11.36 16.24
CA ALA A 145 -7.64 11.11 16.99
C ALA A 145 -7.31 10.84 18.46
N GLU A 146 -7.99 11.51 19.37
CA GLU A 146 -7.98 11.21 20.79
C GLU A 146 -8.91 10.03 21.09
N SER A 147 -10.08 10.01 20.42
CA SER A 147 -11.06 8.94 20.51
C SER A 147 -11.98 8.93 19.29
N TRP A 148 -12.68 7.81 19.11
CA TRP A 148 -13.72 7.67 18.10
C TRP A 148 -14.80 6.71 18.56
N SER A 149 -15.97 6.82 17.94
CA SER A 149 -17.08 5.91 18.15
C SER A 149 -17.79 5.62 16.83
N LEU A 150 -18.44 4.46 16.78
CA LEU A 150 -19.24 4.01 15.65
C LEU A 150 -20.71 3.99 16.09
N SER A 151 -21.62 4.51 15.25
CA SER A 151 -23.07 4.47 15.49
C SER A 151 -23.60 3.03 15.53
N ASP A 152 -24.78 2.84 16.14
CA ASP A 152 -25.40 1.52 16.29
C ASP A 152 -25.72 0.86 14.95
N ASP A 153 -26.08 1.66 13.94
CA ASP A 153 -26.30 1.20 12.56
C ASP A 153 -25.01 0.91 11.77
N LYS A 154 -23.83 1.18 12.39
CA LYS A 154 -22.50 0.95 11.85
C LYS A 154 -22.21 1.70 10.53
N THR A 155 -22.78 2.87 10.36
CA THR A 155 -22.57 3.70 9.16
C THR A 155 -21.91 5.04 9.44
N THR A 156 -21.90 5.51 10.71
CA THR A 156 -21.35 6.82 11.06
C THR A 156 -20.28 6.74 12.13
N TYR A 157 -19.09 7.23 11.81
CA TYR A 157 -17.98 7.39 12.75
C TYR A 157 -17.97 8.82 13.28
N THR A 158 -17.92 8.98 14.61
CA THR A 158 -17.66 10.28 15.26
C THR A 158 -16.23 10.27 15.77
N VAL A 159 -15.42 11.23 15.33
CA VAL A 159 -14.00 11.33 15.66
C VAL A 159 -13.73 12.59 16.44
N LYS A 160 -13.02 12.49 17.56
CA LYS A 160 -12.51 13.60 18.36
C LYS A 160 -11.01 13.71 18.17
N LEU A 161 -10.56 14.92 17.82
CA LEU A 161 -9.17 15.22 17.56
C LEU A 161 -8.44 15.67 18.82
N ARG A 162 -7.13 15.42 18.86
CA ARG A 162 -6.23 16.02 19.82
C ARG A 162 -6.10 17.52 19.55
N LYS A 163 -6.14 18.32 20.62
CA LYS A 163 -5.89 19.77 20.54
C LYS A 163 -4.40 20.06 20.58
N GLY A 164 -4.01 21.19 19.98
CA GLY A 164 -2.64 21.65 19.98
C GLY A 164 -1.70 20.86 19.07
N VAL A 165 -2.24 20.14 18.09
CA VAL A 165 -1.45 19.56 17.01
C VAL A 165 -1.22 20.64 15.97
N LEU A 166 0.05 20.93 15.67
CA LEU A 166 0.41 21.98 14.73
C LEU A 166 0.80 21.39 13.37
N TRP A 167 0.57 22.17 12.32
CA TRP A 167 1.21 21.97 11.02
C TRP A 167 2.67 22.39 11.08
N HIS A 168 3.53 21.77 10.27
CA HIS A 168 4.92 22.21 10.11
C HIS A 168 4.98 23.67 9.69
N ASP A 169 5.91 24.42 10.26
CA ASP A 169 6.20 25.79 9.81
C ASP A 169 6.77 25.76 8.39
N PHE A 170 6.32 26.65 7.51
CA PHE A 170 6.84 26.73 6.14
C PHE A 170 6.71 28.13 5.56
N THR A 171 7.42 28.36 4.46
CA THR A 171 7.22 29.51 3.59
C THR A 171 6.58 29.05 2.29
N ASP A 172 5.41 29.62 1.95
CA ASP A 172 4.73 29.32 0.70
C ASP A 172 5.65 29.69 -0.49
N PRO A 173 6.02 28.73 -1.35
CA PRO A 173 6.98 28.99 -2.42
C PRO A 173 6.46 29.93 -3.51
N VAL A 174 5.14 30.12 -3.59
CA VAL A 174 4.51 31.00 -4.60
C VAL A 174 4.33 32.40 -4.08
N SER A 175 3.76 32.55 -2.89
CA SER A 175 3.44 33.88 -2.31
C SER A 175 4.56 34.45 -1.43
N GLY A 176 5.51 33.65 -0.99
CA GLY A 176 6.52 34.04 -0.01
C GLY A 176 5.98 34.22 1.40
N LYS A 177 4.68 33.96 1.64
CA LYS A 177 4.06 34.09 2.97
C LYS A 177 4.60 33.00 3.91
N LYS A 178 5.02 33.42 5.09
CA LYS A 178 5.42 32.53 6.18
C LYS A 178 4.18 32.09 6.97
N TRP A 179 4.11 30.78 7.22
CA TRP A 179 3.09 30.14 8.03
C TRP A 179 3.76 29.43 9.21
N SER A 180 3.29 29.71 10.41
CA SER A 180 3.77 29.08 11.65
C SER A 180 2.62 29.00 12.66
N ASP A 181 2.72 28.01 13.54
CA ASP A 181 1.78 27.78 14.64
C ASP A 181 0.31 27.63 14.18
N ILE A 182 0.11 27.07 12.99
CA ILE A 182 -1.22 26.74 12.47
C ILE A 182 -1.64 25.39 13.02
N GLU A 183 -2.79 25.36 13.68
CA GLU A 183 -3.33 24.15 14.29
C GLU A 183 -4.06 23.27 13.28
N VAL A 184 -3.89 21.95 13.41
CA VAL A 184 -4.64 20.94 12.63
C VAL A 184 -6.05 20.84 13.18
N THR A 185 -7.04 20.96 12.33
CA THR A 185 -8.45 20.96 12.69
C THR A 185 -9.28 19.96 11.87
N ALA A 186 -10.52 19.74 12.26
CA ALA A 186 -11.49 18.93 11.52
C ALA A 186 -11.71 19.44 10.08
N HIS A 187 -11.51 20.73 9.83
CA HIS A 187 -11.61 21.32 8.49
C HIS A 187 -10.55 20.80 7.53
N ASP A 188 -9.36 20.43 8.01
CA ASP A 188 -8.27 19.88 7.19
C ASP A 188 -8.57 18.46 6.74
N PHE A 189 -9.28 17.67 7.57
CA PHE A 189 -9.77 16.35 7.19
C PHE A 189 -10.92 16.44 6.19
N LYS A 190 -11.83 17.40 6.39
CA LYS A 190 -12.87 17.67 5.41
C LYS A 190 -12.27 18.08 4.07
N PHE A 191 -11.29 18.96 4.09
CA PHE A 191 -10.59 19.40 2.88
C PHE A 191 -9.90 18.22 2.15
N TYR A 192 -9.24 17.32 2.88
CA TYR A 192 -8.65 16.11 2.30
C TYR A 192 -9.69 15.26 1.53
N VAL A 193 -10.86 15.03 2.14
CA VAL A 193 -11.93 14.25 1.50
C VAL A 193 -12.53 15.01 0.31
N ASP A 194 -12.74 16.32 0.43
CA ASP A 194 -13.27 17.16 -0.64
C ASP A 194 -12.32 17.14 -1.87
N VAL A 195 -11.01 17.26 -1.66
CA VAL A 195 -9.99 17.18 -2.71
C VAL A 195 -10.02 15.82 -3.43
N ILE A 196 -10.15 14.72 -2.70
CA ILE A 196 -10.20 13.39 -3.31
C ILE A 196 -11.51 13.19 -4.10
N LYS A 197 -12.62 13.74 -3.59
CA LYS A 197 -13.92 13.62 -4.26
C LYS A 197 -14.09 14.53 -5.47
N ASP A 198 -13.29 15.58 -5.58
CA ASP A 198 -13.25 16.42 -6.78
C ASP A 198 -12.76 15.62 -7.98
N GLU A 199 -13.63 15.49 -9.00
CA GLU A 199 -13.34 14.69 -10.20
C GLU A 199 -12.18 15.23 -11.04
N THR A 200 -11.84 16.51 -10.87
CA THR A 200 -10.74 17.16 -11.57
C THR A 200 -9.39 16.93 -10.91
N THR A 201 -9.37 16.43 -9.67
CA THR A 201 -8.14 16.02 -8.99
C THR A 201 -7.64 14.68 -9.54
N ASP A 202 -6.36 14.59 -9.87
CA ASP A 202 -5.74 13.37 -10.44
C ASP A 202 -5.39 12.33 -9.37
N CYS A 203 -6.43 11.84 -8.69
CA CYS A 203 -6.32 10.84 -7.63
C CYS A 203 -7.37 9.72 -7.75
N ALA A 204 -7.74 9.33 -8.96
CA ALA A 204 -8.78 8.35 -9.24
C ALA A 204 -8.63 7.02 -8.46
N PRO A 205 -7.44 6.42 -8.28
CA PRO A 205 -7.28 5.22 -7.45
C PRO A 205 -7.73 5.43 -6.01
N THR A 206 -7.35 6.54 -5.39
CA THR A 206 -7.72 6.88 -4.00
C THR A 206 -9.21 7.20 -3.90
N ARG A 207 -9.78 7.89 -4.89
CA ARG A 207 -11.22 8.23 -4.94
C ARG A 207 -12.11 7.00 -4.91
N THR A 208 -11.68 5.90 -5.52
CA THR A 208 -12.43 4.64 -5.52
C THR A 208 -12.70 4.11 -4.11
N TYR A 209 -11.77 4.29 -3.17
CA TYR A 209 -11.97 3.88 -1.78
C TYR A 209 -13.01 4.72 -1.04
N LEU A 210 -13.25 5.96 -1.47
CA LEU A 210 -14.18 6.90 -0.85
C LEU A 210 -15.54 6.98 -1.56
N GLN A 211 -15.79 6.09 -2.55
CA GLN A 211 -17.03 6.15 -3.34
C GLN A 211 -18.31 5.99 -2.50
N ASP A 212 -18.28 5.15 -1.47
CA ASP A 212 -19.40 4.90 -0.57
C ASP A 212 -19.39 5.78 0.70
N MET A 213 -18.37 6.62 0.88
CA MET A 213 -18.34 7.65 1.92
C MET A 213 -19.23 8.81 1.48
N GLU A 214 -20.36 9.02 2.14
CA GLU A 214 -21.33 10.07 1.74
C GLU A 214 -20.76 11.46 2.02
N LYS A 215 -20.39 11.71 3.26
CA LYS A 215 -19.90 13.00 3.70
C LYS A 215 -18.99 12.93 4.91
N ILE A 216 -18.23 13.98 5.08
CA ILE A 216 -17.58 14.36 6.32
C ILE A 216 -18.22 15.65 6.82
N GLU A 217 -18.69 15.67 8.05
CA GLU A 217 -19.39 16.79 8.67
C GLU A 217 -18.59 17.30 9.86
N VAL A 218 -18.14 18.55 9.78
CA VAL A 218 -17.43 19.20 10.87
C VAL A 218 -18.43 19.64 11.93
N VAL A 219 -18.27 19.13 13.14
CA VAL A 219 -19.08 19.47 14.31
C VAL A 219 -18.45 20.63 15.09
N SER A 220 -17.12 20.60 15.20
CA SER A 220 -16.29 21.67 15.78
C SER A 220 -14.89 21.56 15.20
N ASP A 221 -13.99 22.48 15.55
CA ASP A 221 -12.58 22.42 15.12
C ASP A 221 -11.90 21.09 15.48
N TYR A 222 -12.39 20.40 16.52
CA TYR A 222 -11.80 19.16 17.04
C TYR A 222 -12.76 17.98 17.04
N GLU A 223 -13.87 18.07 16.32
CA GLU A 223 -14.81 16.95 16.19
C GLU A 223 -15.47 16.95 14.82
N PHE A 224 -15.52 15.79 14.20
CA PHE A 224 -16.22 15.59 12.93
C PHE A 224 -16.86 14.20 12.85
N LYS A 225 -17.80 14.05 11.93
CA LYS A 225 -18.46 12.79 11.62
C LYS A 225 -18.19 12.38 10.20
N VAL A 226 -17.99 11.08 10.00
CA VAL A 226 -17.85 10.46 8.68
C VAL A 226 -19.01 9.50 8.47
N SER A 227 -19.85 9.77 7.48
CA SER A 227 -21.01 8.93 7.15
C SER A 227 -20.77 8.12 5.89
N TRP A 228 -21.17 6.84 5.95
CA TRP A 228 -21.08 5.88 4.84
C TRP A 228 -22.51 5.50 4.39
N SER A 229 -22.72 5.36 3.08
CA SER A 229 -24.03 5.01 2.50
C SER A 229 -24.48 3.59 2.87
N LYS A 230 -23.56 2.74 3.27
CA LYS A 230 -23.84 1.34 3.65
C LYS A 230 -22.77 0.83 4.60
N LYS A 231 -23.06 -0.28 5.28
CA LYS A 231 -22.06 -1.04 6.02
C LYS A 231 -21.01 -1.56 5.05
N TYR A 232 -19.76 -1.20 5.28
CA TYR A 232 -18.65 -1.57 4.42
C TYR A 232 -17.47 -1.99 5.29
N PHE A 233 -16.93 -3.18 5.03
CA PHE A 233 -15.91 -3.79 5.91
C PHE A 233 -14.60 -2.99 5.99
N LEU A 234 -14.28 -2.18 4.97
CA LEU A 234 -13.12 -1.29 4.99
C LEU A 234 -13.42 0.10 5.54
N SER A 235 -14.69 0.42 5.87
CA SER A 235 -15.08 1.76 6.32
C SER A 235 -14.29 2.22 7.54
N GLU A 236 -14.03 1.33 8.49
CA GLU A 236 -13.22 1.60 9.68
C GLU A 236 -11.77 1.92 9.29
N SER A 237 -11.14 1.06 8.49
CA SER A 237 -9.76 1.26 8.05
C SER A 237 -9.57 2.55 7.27
N ILE A 238 -10.50 2.89 6.39
CA ILE A 238 -10.44 4.09 5.58
C ILE A 238 -10.68 5.32 6.45
N THR A 239 -11.70 5.29 7.31
CA THR A 239 -12.03 6.41 8.20
C THR A 239 -10.89 6.69 9.17
N LEU A 240 -10.41 5.66 9.88
CA LEU A 240 -9.36 5.82 10.88
C LEU A 240 -7.96 6.03 10.29
N GLY A 241 -7.77 5.71 9.02
CA GLY A 241 -6.56 6.00 8.25
C GLY A 241 -6.53 7.38 7.60
N LEU A 242 -7.57 8.21 7.75
CA LEU A 242 -7.56 9.57 7.18
C LEU A 242 -6.41 10.40 7.75
N SER A 243 -5.73 11.11 6.87
CA SER A 243 -4.73 12.13 7.21
C SER A 243 -5.26 13.51 6.85
N PRO A 244 -4.89 14.55 7.57
CA PRO A 244 -5.30 15.91 7.20
C PRO A 244 -4.50 16.41 5.99
N LEU A 245 -5.07 17.36 5.24
CA LEU A 245 -4.39 18.04 4.14
C LEU A 245 -4.29 19.54 4.46
N PRO A 246 -3.10 20.19 4.35
CA PRO A 246 -2.93 21.58 4.74
C PRO A 246 -3.66 22.53 3.77
N ARG A 247 -4.87 22.90 4.13
CA ARG A 247 -5.70 23.81 3.32
C ARG A 247 -4.99 25.14 3.06
N HIS A 248 -4.28 25.68 4.04
CA HIS A 248 -3.55 26.93 3.95
C HIS A 248 -2.34 26.88 2.97
N LEU A 249 -1.91 25.67 2.56
CA LEU A 249 -0.94 25.48 1.47
C LEU A 249 -1.67 25.32 0.13
N TYR A 250 -2.56 24.33 0.02
CA TYR A 250 -3.12 23.88 -1.26
C TYR A 250 -4.35 24.66 -1.72
N HIS A 251 -5.00 25.42 -0.81
CA HIS A 251 -6.13 26.30 -1.13
C HIS A 251 -5.90 27.70 -0.55
N ALA A 252 -4.69 28.23 -0.78
CA ALA A 252 -4.28 29.56 -0.33
C ALA A 252 -4.76 30.71 -1.25
N TYR A 253 -5.82 30.48 -2.02
CA TYR A 253 -6.43 31.44 -2.94
C TYR A 253 -7.92 31.63 -2.65
N GLU A 254 -8.53 32.71 -3.16
CA GLU A 254 -9.95 32.97 -3.02
C GLU A 254 -10.78 32.13 -4.03
N GLY A 255 -12.00 31.81 -3.66
CA GLY A 255 -12.94 31.08 -4.48
C GLY A 255 -13.00 29.58 -4.18
N PRO A 256 -13.72 28.79 -5.00
CA PRO A 256 -13.82 27.36 -4.81
C PRO A 256 -12.50 26.64 -5.09
N PHE A 257 -12.33 25.44 -4.50
CA PHE A 257 -11.19 24.58 -4.78
C PHE A 257 -11.19 24.19 -6.27
N ASP A 258 -10.01 24.12 -6.86
CA ASP A 258 -9.77 23.77 -8.27
C ASP A 258 -8.75 22.63 -8.34
N GLY A 259 -9.23 21.41 -8.62
CA GLY A 259 -8.38 20.22 -8.69
C GLY A 259 -7.33 20.30 -9.80
N LYS A 260 -7.58 21.02 -10.91
CA LYS A 260 -6.56 21.19 -11.95
C LYS A 260 -5.40 22.04 -11.46
N LYS A 261 -5.69 23.15 -10.76
CA LYS A 261 -4.64 23.95 -10.11
C LYS A 261 -3.86 23.13 -9.10
N PHE A 262 -4.54 22.31 -8.32
CA PHE A 262 -3.90 21.42 -7.36
C PHE A 262 -2.95 20.41 -8.04
N ASN A 263 -3.37 19.79 -9.14
CA ASN A 263 -2.54 18.85 -9.90
C ASN A 263 -1.30 19.53 -10.49
N ASP A 264 -1.47 20.73 -11.03
CA ASP A 264 -0.46 21.47 -11.81
C ASP A 264 0.36 22.45 -10.97
N ASP A 265 0.15 22.54 -9.65
CA ASP A 265 0.91 23.42 -8.77
C ASP A 265 2.32 22.85 -8.54
N HIS A 266 3.18 23.06 -9.52
CA HIS A 266 4.53 22.52 -9.50
C HIS A 266 5.37 23.00 -8.32
N GLU A 267 5.17 24.22 -7.83
CA GLU A 267 5.96 24.76 -6.72
C GLU A 267 5.52 24.19 -5.38
N ARG A 268 4.20 24.17 -5.08
CA ARG A 268 3.69 23.60 -3.83
C ARG A 268 3.80 22.07 -3.79
N ASN A 269 3.69 21.41 -4.96
CA ASN A 269 3.88 19.96 -5.09
C ASN A 269 5.35 19.51 -4.99
N ARG A 270 6.30 20.43 -4.82
CA ARG A 270 7.72 20.11 -4.57
C ARG A 270 8.08 20.03 -3.09
N MET A 271 7.17 20.33 -2.21
CA MET A 271 7.36 20.28 -0.77
C MET A 271 6.28 19.48 -0.06
N ILE A 272 6.52 19.15 1.19
CA ILE A 272 5.56 18.48 2.06
C ILE A 272 5.37 19.35 3.29
N VAL A 273 4.12 19.67 3.58
CA VAL A 273 3.72 20.28 4.85
C VAL A 273 2.83 19.27 5.57
N GLY A 274 3.34 18.72 6.65
CA GLY A 274 2.65 17.74 7.46
C GLY A 274 2.51 18.17 8.92
N CYS A 275 2.13 17.23 9.77
CA CYS A 275 2.01 17.42 11.23
C CYS A 275 2.73 16.30 12.00
N GLY A 276 3.51 15.49 11.29
CA GLY A 276 4.26 14.36 11.82
C GLY A 276 5.58 14.76 12.48
N PRO A 277 6.38 13.76 12.90
CA PRO A 277 7.61 14.00 13.65
C PRO A 277 8.77 14.58 12.84
N TYR A 278 8.71 14.53 11.51
CA TYR A 278 9.73 15.09 10.63
C TYR A 278 9.14 16.07 9.65
N CYS A 279 9.72 17.26 9.53
CA CYS A 279 9.36 18.23 8.51
C CYS A 279 10.28 18.13 7.28
N PHE A 280 9.72 18.48 6.13
CA PHE A 280 10.46 18.59 4.88
C PHE A 280 11.46 19.76 4.97
N ASP A 281 12.74 19.47 4.77
CA ASP A 281 13.80 20.49 4.74
C ASP A 281 14.09 20.89 3.28
N ARG A 282 14.47 19.95 2.44
CA ARG A 282 14.76 20.22 1.03
C ARG A 282 14.76 18.98 0.15
N TRP A 283 14.61 19.23 -1.14
CA TRP A 283 14.78 18.26 -2.21
C TRP A 283 15.81 18.75 -3.22
N GLU A 284 16.98 18.14 -3.19
CA GLU A 284 18.05 18.32 -4.17
C GLU A 284 17.82 17.34 -5.31
N LYS A 285 17.23 17.83 -6.41
CA LYS A 285 16.79 16.99 -7.53
C LYS A 285 17.90 16.13 -8.09
N GLY A 286 17.64 14.84 -8.30
CA GLY A 286 18.62 13.85 -8.75
C GLY A 286 19.64 13.43 -7.70
N GLN A 287 19.60 13.97 -6.49
CA GLN A 287 20.57 13.70 -5.44
C GLN A 287 19.91 13.14 -4.18
N ARG A 288 19.06 13.95 -3.50
CA ARG A 288 18.49 13.53 -2.21
C ARG A 288 17.24 14.31 -1.82
N VAL A 289 16.48 13.71 -0.89
CA VAL A 289 15.46 14.39 -0.09
C VAL A 289 15.88 14.37 1.36
N VAL A 290 15.76 15.52 2.05
CA VAL A 290 16.12 15.67 3.45
C VAL A 290 14.91 16.06 4.27
N LEU A 291 14.68 15.32 5.34
CA LEU A 291 13.72 15.63 6.38
C LEU A 291 14.46 15.95 7.67
N LYS A 292 13.93 16.87 8.44
CA LYS A 292 14.47 17.28 9.73
C LYS A 292 13.46 17.00 10.84
N ARG A 293 13.90 16.49 11.97
CA ARG A 293 13.05 16.32 13.15
C ARG A 293 12.40 17.65 13.54
N TRP A 294 11.10 17.59 13.81
CA TRP A 294 10.34 18.78 14.15
C TRP A 294 10.12 18.91 15.65
N ASP A 295 10.71 19.97 16.26
CA ASP A 295 10.73 20.14 17.71
C ASP A 295 9.35 20.47 18.32
N LYS A 296 8.39 20.97 17.51
CA LYS A 296 7.01 21.26 17.92
C LYS A 296 6.08 20.04 17.77
N TYR A 297 6.60 18.87 17.43
CA TYR A 297 5.80 17.66 17.28
C TYR A 297 5.03 17.34 18.57
N TYR A 298 3.70 17.18 18.45
CA TYR A 298 2.80 16.98 19.57
C TYR A 298 3.11 15.70 20.37
N GLY A 299 3.69 14.68 19.73
CA GLY A 299 4.10 13.42 20.37
C GLY A 299 5.09 13.61 21.51
N LYS A 300 5.83 14.71 21.53
CA LYS A 300 6.74 15.07 22.62
C LYS A 300 6.04 15.10 24.00
N LYS A 301 4.78 15.54 24.05
CA LYS A 301 3.97 15.55 25.29
C LYS A 301 3.69 14.15 25.84
N TYR A 302 3.81 13.14 24.97
CA TYR A 302 3.53 11.73 25.29
C TYR A 302 4.80 10.88 25.37
N GLY A 303 5.99 11.51 25.30
CA GLY A 303 7.28 10.80 25.30
C GLY A 303 7.65 10.17 23.94
N VAL A 304 6.91 10.52 22.88
CA VAL A 304 7.12 10.01 21.52
C VAL A 304 7.85 11.06 20.70
N MET A 305 9.17 11.05 20.77
CA MET A 305 10.02 11.93 19.95
C MET A 305 11.12 11.10 19.31
N PRO A 306 11.24 11.08 17.95
CA PRO A 306 12.29 10.32 17.32
C PRO A 306 13.69 10.82 17.75
N PRO A 307 14.64 9.92 18.04
CA PRO A 307 15.98 10.34 18.46
C PRO A 307 16.80 10.92 17.31
N ILE A 308 16.60 10.45 16.08
CA ILE A 308 17.35 10.86 14.89
C ILE A 308 16.94 12.27 14.46
N GLU A 309 17.93 13.15 14.26
CA GLU A 309 17.66 14.54 13.88
C GLU A 309 17.31 14.71 12.39
N ASN A 310 18.01 14.00 11.50
CA ASN A 310 17.81 14.12 10.06
C ASN A 310 17.56 12.74 9.42
N VAL A 311 16.56 12.66 8.55
CA VAL A 311 16.31 11.50 7.68
C VAL A 311 16.63 11.92 6.25
N VAL A 312 17.53 11.20 5.60
CA VAL A 312 18.02 11.50 4.26
C VAL A 312 17.71 10.33 3.33
N PHE A 313 17.08 10.59 2.21
CA PHE A 313 16.87 9.64 1.14
C PHE A 313 17.83 9.98 0.00
N GLU A 314 18.92 9.24 -0.12
CA GLU A 314 19.94 9.41 -1.15
C GLU A 314 19.52 8.66 -2.43
N ILE A 315 19.49 9.35 -3.57
CA ILE A 315 19.07 8.77 -4.86
C ILE A 315 20.26 8.06 -5.48
N ILE A 316 20.29 6.73 -5.39
CA ILE A 316 21.33 5.87 -5.97
C ILE A 316 20.64 4.80 -6.80
N GLN A 317 20.64 4.93 -8.12
CA GLN A 317 19.82 4.11 -9.02
C GLN A 317 20.21 2.63 -9.02
N HIS A 318 21.49 2.31 -8.96
CA HIS A 318 21.96 0.94 -9.12
C HIS A 318 22.14 0.21 -7.78
N PRO A 319 21.49 -0.96 -7.58
CA PRO A 319 21.59 -1.73 -6.33
C PRO A 319 23.01 -2.09 -5.93
N ASN A 320 23.91 -2.34 -6.90
CA ASN A 320 25.31 -2.63 -6.59
C ASN A 320 26.05 -1.40 -6.07
N THR A 321 25.75 -0.21 -6.59
CA THR A 321 26.30 1.04 -6.07
C THR A 321 25.78 1.32 -4.66
N GLN A 322 24.47 1.10 -4.41
CA GLN A 322 23.91 1.19 -3.06
C GLN A 322 24.64 0.26 -2.08
N PHE A 323 24.90 -0.99 -2.50
CA PHE A 323 25.60 -1.97 -1.68
C PHE A 323 27.03 -1.54 -1.34
N GLN A 324 27.76 -1.01 -2.32
CA GLN A 324 29.10 -0.45 -2.07
C GLN A 324 29.07 0.78 -1.14
N SER A 325 28.07 1.65 -1.32
CA SER A 325 27.85 2.80 -0.43
C SER A 325 27.55 2.38 1.01
N LEU A 326 26.81 1.28 1.20
CA LEU A 326 26.54 0.70 2.51
C LEU A 326 27.87 0.17 3.15
N LEU A 327 28.64 -0.60 2.39
CA LEU A 327 29.92 -1.14 2.88
C LEU A 327 30.93 -0.03 3.25
N SER A 328 30.93 1.06 2.50
CA SER A 328 31.79 2.22 2.79
C SER A 328 31.27 3.12 3.91
N GLY A 329 30.06 2.89 4.43
CA GLY A 329 29.42 3.74 5.44
C GLY A 329 28.95 5.09 4.90
N THR A 330 28.80 5.24 3.58
CA THR A 330 28.23 6.46 2.97
C THR A 330 26.73 6.53 3.17
N ILE A 331 26.07 5.38 3.23
CA ILE A 331 24.65 5.22 3.60
C ILE A 331 24.52 4.26 4.78
N ASP A 332 23.45 4.39 5.54
CA ASP A 332 23.17 3.58 6.72
C ASP A 332 22.21 2.42 6.44
N ARG A 333 21.37 2.56 5.42
CA ARG A 333 20.29 1.59 5.14
C ARG A 333 20.00 1.47 3.65
N MET A 334 19.75 0.22 3.20
CA MET A 334 19.23 -0.06 1.86
C MET A 334 18.36 -1.32 1.86
N GLY A 335 17.55 -1.48 0.81
CA GLY A 335 16.90 -2.75 0.48
C GLY A 335 17.85 -3.67 -0.27
N LEU A 336 18.14 -4.86 0.26
CA LEU A 336 18.94 -5.85 -0.44
C LEU A 336 18.12 -6.55 -1.53
N THR A 337 18.71 -6.75 -2.71
CA THR A 337 18.15 -7.66 -3.69
C THR A 337 18.22 -9.11 -3.17
N PRO A 338 17.38 -10.04 -3.68
CA PRO A 338 17.47 -11.45 -3.29
C PRO A 338 18.85 -12.06 -3.51
N GLU A 339 19.53 -11.70 -4.61
CA GLU A 339 20.90 -12.13 -4.88
C GLU A 339 21.89 -11.58 -3.84
N GLN A 340 21.83 -10.30 -3.54
CA GLN A 340 22.68 -9.68 -2.53
C GLN A 340 22.48 -10.34 -1.16
N TRP A 341 21.21 -10.57 -0.77
CA TRP A 341 20.89 -11.26 0.47
C TRP A 341 21.55 -12.64 0.59
N LYS A 342 21.51 -13.42 -0.50
CA LYS A 342 22.04 -14.80 -0.51
C LYS A 342 23.55 -14.87 -0.68
N SER A 343 24.12 -14.03 -1.55
CA SER A 343 25.48 -14.22 -2.04
C SER A 343 26.46 -13.15 -1.59
N ARG A 344 25.97 -11.90 -1.33
CA ARG A 344 26.86 -10.77 -1.07
C ARG A 344 27.03 -10.43 0.41
N THR A 345 26.17 -10.95 1.27
CA THR A 345 26.21 -10.69 2.73
C THR A 345 26.98 -11.76 3.52
N ASN A 346 27.66 -12.71 2.83
CA ASN A 346 28.54 -13.70 3.47
C ASN A 346 29.98 -13.15 3.60
N ILE A 347 30.13 -11.99 4.19
CA ILE A 347 31.37 -11.25 4.35
C ILE A 347 31.49 -10.76 5.80
N PRO A 348 32.71 -10.43 6.29
CA PRO A 348 32.93 -10.06 7.70
C PRO A 348 32.07 -8.91 8.19
N GLU A 349 31.72 -7.96 7.33
CA GLU A 349 30.89 -6.80 7.67
C GLU A 349 29.48 -7.17 8.15
N PHE A 350 28.96 -8.34 7.74
CA PHE A 350 27.66 -8.88 8.15
C PHE A 350 27.76 -10.04 9.15
N ASP A 351 28.95 -10.30 9.72
CA ASP A 351 29.10 -11.30 10.76
C ASP A 351 28.26 -10.93 11.99
N GLU A 352 27.49 -11.87 12.52
CA GLU A 352 26.53 -11.62 13.62
C GLU A 352 27.19 -11.16 14.92
N LYS A 353 28.48 -11.46 15.13
CA LYS A 353 29.20 -11.14 16.36
C LYS A 353 30.16 -9.95 16.24
N THR A 354 30.76 -9.78 15.08
CA THR A 354 31.84 -8.84 14.85
C THR A 354 31.57 -7.84 13.73
N GLY A 355 30.52 -8.09 12.92
CA GLY A 355 30.15 -7.25 11.80
C GLY A 355 29.52 -5.93 12.26
N LYS A 356 29.68 -4.90 11.44
CA LYS A 356 29.09 -3.57 11.65
C LYS A 356 27.70 -3.43 11.05
N LEU A 357 27.31 -4.36 10.16
CA LEU A 357 26.05 -4.33 9.43
C LEU A 357 25.16 -5.47 9.88
N VAL A 358 23.87 -5.16 10.04
CA VAL A 358 22.85 -6.14 10.37
C VAL A 358 21.91 -6.30 9.18
N LYS A 359 21.67 -7.55 8.76
CA LYS A 359 20.63 -7.86 7.79
C LYS A 359 19.38 -8.37 8.48
N MET A 360 18.24 -7.79 8.11
CA MET A 360 16.94 -8.19 8.66
C MET A 360 16.00 -8.59 7.55
N LYS A 361 15.14 -9.54 7.85
CA LYS A 361 14.07 -10.00 6.98
C LYS A 361 12.75 -9.94 7.72
N TYR A 362 11.78 -9.31 7.12
CA TYR A 362 10.42 -9.22 7.66
C TYR A 362 9.39 -9.48 6.57
N PRO A 363 8.20 -10.02 6.90
CA PRO A 363 7.13 -10.19 5.95
C PRO A 363 6.71 -8.84 5.36
N SER A 364 6.80 -8.71 4.03
CA SER A 364 6.25 -7.54 3.35
C SER A 364 4.73 -7.62 3.31
N ARG A 365 4.03 -6.50 3.55
CA ARG A 365 2.57 -6.39 3.35
C ARG A 365 2.21 -6.08 1.90
N SER A 366 3.18 -6.15 1.00
CA SER A 366 3.00 -5.98 -0.43
C SER A 366 3.00 -7.32 -1.15
N TYR A 367 2.44 -7.36 -2.34
CA TYR A 367 2.46 -8.52 -3.21
C TYR A 367 2.74 -8.11 -4.65
N SER A 368 3.34 -9.02 -5.41
CA SER A 368 3.57 -8.84 -6.84
C SER A 368 2.47 -9.54 -7.62
N TYR A 369 1.96 -8.89 -8.65
CA TYR A 369 0.90 -9.43 -9.50
C TYR A 369 1.09 -9.02 -10.96
N ILE A 370 0.45 -9.76 -11.86
CA ILE A 370 0.34 -9.40 -13.27
C ILE A 370 -1.05 -8.82 -13.50
N GLY A 371 -1.11 -7.52 -13.78
CA GLY A 371 -2.36 -6.81 -14.08
C GLY A 371 -2.66 -6.81 -15.58
N TYR A 372 -3.91 -7.03 -15.95
CA TYR A 372 -4.38 -6.99 -17.33
C TYR A 372 -5.20 -5.72 -17.60
N ASN A 373 -4.87 -5.01 -18.68
CA ASN A 373 -5.65 -3.86 -19.11
C ASN A 373 -6.95 -4.33 -19.80
N PHE A 374 -8.07 -4.26 -19.09
CA PHE A 374 -9.39 -4.66 -19.61
C PHE A 374 -9.95 -3.77 -20.74
N LYS A 375 -9.32 -2.62 -21.05
CA LYS A 375 -9.63 -1.86 -22.26
C LYS A 375 -9.16 -2.58 -23.52
N ASN A 376 -8.18 -3.48 -23.40
CA ASN A 376 -7.78 -4.36 -24.50
C ASN A 376 -8.78 -5.53 -24.61
N PRO A 377 -9.47 -5.71 -25.76
CA PRO A 377 -10.46 -6.78 -25.95
C PRO A 377 -9.91 -8.19 -25.65
N LEU A 378 -8.63 -8.43 -25.94
CA LEU A 378 -7.97 -9.71 -25.68
C LEU A 378 -8.07 -10.11 -24.19
N PHE A 379 -7.93 -9.15 -23.28
CA PHE A 379 -7.96 -9.40 -21.84
C PHE A 379 -9.35 -9.34 -21.22
N GLN A 380 -10.39 -9.03 -21.99
CA GLN A 380 -11.78 -9.14 -21.53
C GLN A 380 -12.18 -10.61 -21.41
N ASP A 381 -11.65 -11.49 -22.24
CA ASP A 381 -11.90 -12.94 -22.12
C ASP A 381 -11.19 -13.53 -20.90
N LYS A 382 -11.99 -14.07 -19.97
CA LYS A 382 -11.50 -14.74 -18.76
C LYS A 382 -10.58 -15.91 -19.08
N LYS A 383 -10.87 -16.68 -20.15
CA LYS A 383 -10.08 -17.85 -20.55
C LYS A 383 -8.66 -17.46 -20.99
N VAL A 384 -8.53 -16.34 -21.69
CA VAL A 384 -7.21 -15.80 -22.08
C VAL A 384 -6.38 -15.46 -20.83
N ARG A 385 -6.96 -14.77 -19.85
CA ARG A 385 -6.26 -14.45 -18.61
C ARG A 385 -5.88 -15.70 -17.81
N GLN A 386 -6.77 -16.70 -17.79
CA GLN A 386 -6.47 -17.99 -17.15
C GLN A 386 -5.31 -18.72 -17.86
N ALA A 387 -5.35 -18.78 -19.19
CA ALA A 387 -4.28 -19.40 -19.96
C ALA A 387 -2.92 -18.73 -19.71
N LEU A 388 -2.89 -17.40 -19.67
CA LEU A 388 -1.68 -16.64 -19.34
C LEU A 388 -1.20 -16.91 -17.91
N SER A 389 -2.11 -17.10 -16.96
CA SER A 389 -1.75 -17.45 -15.58
C SER A 389 -1.10 -18.82 -15.47
N HIS A 390 -1.50 -19.79 -16.28
CA HIS A 390 -0.86 -21.11 -16.35
C HIS A 390 0.55 -21.10 -16.96
N LEU A 391 0.90 -20.06 -17.72
CA LEU A 391 2.26 -19.92 -18.28
C LEU A 391 3.28 -19.40 -17.26
N VAL A 392 2.82 -18.94 -16.10
CA VAL A 392 3.69 -18.38 -15.06
C VAL A 392 4.04 -19.46 -14.04
N ASP A 393 5.22 -20.03 -14.17
CA ASP A 393 5.79 -20.95 -13.18
C ASP A 393 6.22 -20.17 -11.91
N ARG A 394 5.29 -20.07 -10.96
CA ARG A 394 5.50 -19.27 -9.73
C ARG A 394 6.53 -19.93 -8.81
N GLU A 395 6.63 -21.25 -8.80
CA GLU A 395 7.61 -21.97 -7.97
C GLU A 395 9.02 -21.72 -8.49
N LYS A 396 9.18 -21.78 -9.81
CA LYS A 396 10.45 -21.48 -10.46
C LYS A 396 10.86 -20.02 -10.23
N LEU A 397 9.94 -19.08 -10.38
CA LEU A 397 10.17 -17.67 -10.06
C LEU A 397 10.60 -17.49 -8.59
N LEU A 398 9.87 -18.10 -7.65
CA LEU A 398 10.21 -18.01 -6.23
C LEU A 398 11.60 -18.60 -5.96
N LYS A 399 11.94 -19.73 -6.56
CA LYS A 399 13.22 -20.40 -6.36
C LYS A 399 14.38 -19.67 -7.02
N GLU A 400 14.25 -19.31 -8.30
CA GLU A 400 15.38 -18.86 -9.12
C GLU A 400 15.55 -17.34 -9.12
N VAL A 401 14.44 -16.57 -9.02
CA VAL A 401 14.50 -15.11 -9.05
C VAL A 401 14.47 -14.52 -7.64
N TYR A 402 13.59 -15.04 -6.79
CA TYR A 402 13.45 -14.55 -5.41
C TYR A 402 14.29 -15.35 -4.40
N TYR A 403 15.03 -16.38 -4.82
CA TYR A 403 15.89 -17.22 -3.96
C TYR A 403 15.15 -17.75 -2.71
N GLY A 404 13.87 -18.03 -2.84
CA GLY A 404 13.02 -18.47 -1.73
C GLY A 404 12.61 -17.36 -0.76
N LEU A 405 12.88 -16.10 -1.08
CA LEU A 405 12.49 -14.92 -0.29
C LEU A 405 11.08 -14.46 -0.69
N GLY A 406 10.08 -15.18 -0.24
CA GLY A 406 8.69 -14.87 -0.54
C GLY A 406 7.78 -16.06 -0.30
N ARG A 407 6.51 -15.89 -0.63
CA ARG A 407 5.48 -16.93 -0.57
C ARG A 407 4.53 -16.79 -1.76
N ILE A 408 4.10 -17.91 -2.30
CA ILE A 408 3.05 -17.93 -3.31
C ILE A 408 1.73 -17.72 -2.59
N ILE A 409 0.93 -16.78 -3.07
CA ILE A 409 -0.34 -16.39 -2.46
C ILE A 409 -1.51 -16.61 -3.41
N SER A 410 -2.71 -16.79 -2.85
CA SER A 410 -3.96 -16.99 -3.59
C SER A 410 -4.77 -15.72 -3.79
N GLY A 411 -4.41 -14.61 -3.13
CA GLY A 411 -5.17 -13.36 -3.19
C GLY A 411 -4.40 -12.17 -2.62
N PRO A 412 -4.99 -10.98 -2.66
CA PRO A 412 -4.34 -9.73 -2.28
C PRO A 412 -4.23 -9.52 -0.76
N SER A 413 -4.96 -10.30 0.04
CA SER A 413 -4.91 -10.19 1.50
C SER A 413 -3.58 -10.68 2.03
N PHE A 414 -3.06 -10.02 3.07
CA PHE A 414 -1.81 -10.41 3.68
C PHE A 414 -1.95 -11.76 4.40
N ILE A 415 -1.06 -12.71 4.06
CA ILE A 415 -1.18 -14.13 4.41
C ILE A 415 -1.20 -14.41 5.93
N ASP A 416 -0.64 -13.52 6.74
CA ASP A 416 -0.57 -13.65 8.19
C ASP A 416 -1.67 -12.86 8.90
N THR A 417 -2.76 -12.52 8.20
CA THR A 417 -3.94 -11.85 8.76
C THR A 417 -5.16 -12.76 8.76
N PRO A 418 -6.17 -12.51 9.61
CA PRO A 418 -7.43 -13.24 9.58
C PRO A 418 -8.23 -13.05 8.28
N TYR A 419 -7.87 -12.07 7.46
CA TYR A 419 -8.52 -11.80 6.17
C TYR A 419 -8.02 -12.69 5.02
N TYR A 420 -6.96 -13.47 5.23
CA TYR A 420 -6.43 -14.40 4.24
C TYR A 420 -7.03 -15.78 4.42
N ASP A 421 -7.81 -16.21 3.44
CA ASP A 421 -8.39 -17.55 3.43
C ASP A 421 -7.34 -18.57 2.96
N LYS A 422 -6.81 -19.35 3.91
CA LYS A 422 -5.82 -20.40 3.67
C LYS A 422 -6.40 -21.62 2.94
N SER A 423 -7.72 -21.75 2.85
CA SER A 423 -8.38 -22.83 2.14
C SER A 423 -8.39 -22.64 0.63
N ILE A 424 -8.19 -21.38 0.17
CA ILE A 424 -8.11 -21.06 -1.25
C ILE A 424 -6.69 -21.35 -1.75
N ALA A 425 -6.57 -22.38 -2.58
CA ALA A 425 -5.30 -22.69 -3.22
C ALA A 425 -4.90 -21.58 -4.21
N PRO A 426 -3.60 -21.29 -4.35
CA PRO A 426 -3.11 -20.46 -5.43
C PRO A 426 -3.58 -21.01 -6.78
N TYR A 427 -3.85 -20.14 -7.72
CA TYR A 427 -4.20 -20.55 -9.07
C TYR A 427 -3.01 -21.31 -9.69
N PRO A 428 -3.23 -22.49 -10.31
CA PRO A 428 -2.14 -23.34 -10.81
C PRO A 428 -1.34 -22.69 -11.94
#